data_6eb33ed71812140ec647a4252b2ac040
#
_entry.id   6eb33ed71812140ec647a4252b2ac040
#
_cell.length_a   1.000
_cell.length_b   1.000
_cell.length_c   1.000
_cell.angle_alpha   90.00
_cell.angle_beta   90.00
_cell.angle_gamma   90.00
#
_symmetry.space_group_name_H-M   'P 1'
#
loop_
_entity.id
_entity.type
_entity.pdbx_description
1 polymer ?
#
loop_
_entity_poly.entity_id
_entity_poly.type
_entity_poly.pdbx_seq_one_letter_code
_entity_poly.pdbx_strand_id
1 'polypeptide(L)'
;MEKGLKDLLDRAKNDRRVLAVILFGSAARRRAHQGSDTDICLVLRRDSYAPLQLSRIKLEYMRDFNYDIEIFQQLPLYIRRRVLKEGRVLYAANTELLYEVAFAFIREFAHYEHIYREYLEEVNRGG
;
A
#
# COMPACT_ATOMS: atom_id res chain seq x y z
N MET A 1 -19.09 -4.27 -9.49
CA MET A 1 -18.31 -3.51 -8.51
C MET A 1 -19.23 -2.77 -7.58
N GLU A 2 -18.93 -2.79 -6.32
CA GLU A 2 -19.69 -2.10 -5.30
C GLU A 2 -19.70 -0.59 -5.54
N LYS A 3 -20.85 0.05 -5.28
CA LYS A 3 -20.99 1.49 -5.53
C LYS A 3 -19.99 2.33 -4.74
N GLY A 4 -19.78 1.98 -3.48
CA GLY A 4 -18.84 2.71 -2.64
C GLY A 4 -17.42 2.63 -3.16
N LEU A 5 -17.02 1.47 -3.66
CA LEU A 5 -15.69 1.29 -4.22
C LEU A 5 -15.54 2.08 -5.52
N LYS A 6 -16.58 2.10 -6.35
CA LYS A 6 -16.55 2.89 -7.56
C LYS A 6 -16.39 4.37 -7.25
N ASP A 7 -17.10 4.87 -6.25
CA ASP A 7 -17.02 6.26 -5.82
C ASP A 7 -15.61 6.60 -5.32
N LEU A 8 -15.00 5.68 -4.57
CA LEU A 8 -13.62 5.84 -4.11
C LEU A 8 -12.65 5.93 -5.29
N LEU A 9 -12.81 5.04 -6.28
CA LEU A 9 -11.96 5.04 -7.46
C LEU A 9 -12.12 6.32 -8.27
N ASP A 10 -13.35 6.80 -8.42
CA ASP A 10 -13.61 8.07 -9.11
C ASP A 10 -12.94 9.22 -8.38
N ARG A 11 -13.00 9.23 -7.04
CA ARG A 11 -12.32 10.23 -6.23
C ARG A 11 -10.81 10.17 -6.44
N ALA A 12 -10.23 8.97 -6.43
CA ALA A 12 -8.80 8.79 -6.62
C ALA A 12 -8.33 9.23 -7.99
N LYS A 13 -9.12 8.98 -9.04
CA LYS A 13 -8.79 9.40 -10.40
C LYS A 13 -8.68 10.91 -10.52
N ASN A 14 -9.42 11.64 -9.72
CA ASN A 14 -9.43 13.09 -9.72
C ASN A 14 -8.50 13.69 -8.66
N ASP A 15 -7.77 12.86 -7.96
CA ASP A 15 -6.86 13.29 -6.90
C ASP A 15 -5.42 13.17 -7.41
N ARG A 16 -4.77 14.30 -7.62
CA ARG A 16 -3.40 14.35 -8.16
C ARG A 16 -2.37 13.74 -7.22
N ARG A 17 -2.70 13.60 -5.94
CA ARG A 17 -1.78 13.02 -4.97
C ARG A 17 -1.73 11.51 -5.09
N VAL A 18 -2.75 10.90 -5.66
CA VAL A 18 -2.88 9.44 -5.72
C VAL A 18 -2.33 8.91 -7.04
N LEU A 19 -1.36 8.01 -6.94
CA LEU A 19 -0.79 7.31 -8.09
C LEU A 19 -1.58 6.06 -8.42
N ALA A 20 -1.97 5.31 -7.40
CA ALA A 20 -2.65 4.03 -7.61
C ALA A 20 -3.51 3.67 -6.42
N VAL A 21 -4.48 2.80 -6.68
CA VAL A 21 -5.34 2.20 -5.65
C VAL A 21 -5.21 0.69 -5.77
N ILE A 22 -4.85 0.05 -4.66
CA ILE A 22 -4.63 -1.39 -4.62
C ILE A 22 -5.57 -2.00 -3.58
N LEU A 23 -6.29 -3.02 -3.99
CA LEU A 23 -7.12 -3.83 -3.11
C LEU A 23 -6.25 -4.92 -2.50
N PHE A 24 -6.26 -5.08 -1.17
CA PHE A 24 -5.45 -6.11 -0.54
C PHE A 24 -6.17 -6.72 0.66
N GLY A 25 -5.50 -7.66 1.33
CA GLY A 25 -6.10 -8.37 2.44
C GLY A 25 -7.07 -9.45 1.99
N SER A 26 -8.08 -9.72 2.80
CA SER A 26 -9.03 -10.80 2.54
C SER A 26 -9.82 -10.62 1.26
N ALA A 27 -10.16 -9.38 0.92
CA ALA A 27 -10.92 -9.09 -0.30
C ALA A 27 -10.11 -9.41 -1.55
N ALA A 28 -8.81 -9.10 -1.55
CA ALA A 28 -7.94 -9.40 -2.68
C ALA A 28 -7.77 -10.91 -2.87
N ARG A 29 -7.83 -11.67 -1.80
CA ARG A 29 -7.71 -13.13 -1.83
C ARG A 29 -9.04 -13.82 -2.10
N ARG A 30 -10.10 -13.07 -2.31
CA ARG A 30 -11.44 -13.60 -2.50
C ARG A 30 -11.94 -14.41 -1.30
N ARG A 31 -11.44 -14.13 -0.13
CA ARG A 31 -11.87 -14.75 1.12
C ARG A 31 -12.71 -13.80 1.96
N ALA A 32 -13.19 -12.74 1.34
CA ALA A 32 -14.01 -11.78 2.04
C ALA A 32 -15.30 -12.43 2.49
N HIS A 33 -15.55 -12.42 3.77
CA HIS A 33 -16.82 -12.82 4.35
C HIS A 33 -17.68 -11.59 4.51
N GLN A 34 -18.98 -11.79 4.64
CA GLN A 34 -19.86 -10.69 4.96
C GLN A 34 -19.39 -10.07 6.28
N GLY A 35 -19.23 -8.76 6.26
CA GLY A 35 -18.75 -8.03 7.44
C GLY A 35 -17.24 -7.89 7.54
N SER A 36 -16.50 -8.50 6.63
CA SER A 36 -15.05 -8.30 6.57
C SER A 36 -14.76 -6.91 6.03
N ASP A 37 -13.79 -6.23 6.63
CA ASP A 37 -13.37 -4.94 6.14
C ASP A 37 -12.64 -5.10 4.81
N THR A 38 -12.93 -4.20 3.88
CA THR A 38 -12.20 -4.15 2.62
C THR A 38 -11.00 -3.25 2.83
N ASP A 39 -9.82 -3.81 2.59
CA ASP A 39 -8.56 -3.11 2.76
C ASP A 39 -8.16 -2.44 1.46
N ILE A 40 -8.04 -1.12 1.49
CA ILE A 40 -7.64 -0.32 0.34
C ILE A 40 -6.31 0.35 0.64
N CYS A 41 -5.36 0.18 -0.27
CA CYS A 41 -4.06 0.83 -0.16
C CYS A 41 -3.96 1.91 -1.23
N LEU A 42 -3.70 3.13 -0.80
CA LEU A 42 -3.44 4.24 -1.70
C LEU A 42 -1.93 4.40 -1.86
N VAL A 43 -1.47 4.36 -3.10
CA VAL A 43 -0.07 4.65 -3.42
C VAL A 43 -0.01 6.10 -3.86
N LEU A 44 0.81 6.91 -3.19
CA LEU A 44 0.91 8.32 -3.51
C LEU A 44 2.02 8.57 -4.54
N ARG A 45 1.91 9.69 -5.25
CA ARG A 45 2.86 10.04 -6.32
C ARG A 45 4.24 10.40 -5.79
N ARG A 46 4.30 10.90 -4.55
CA ARG A 46 5.55 11.36 -3.96
C ARG A 46 5.89 10.56 -2.72
N ASP A 47 7.16 10.31 -2.53
CA ASP A 47 7.66 9.72 -1.29
C ASP A 47 8.00 10.78 -0.25
N SER A 48 7.98 12.05 -0.66
CA SER A 48 8.47 13.15 0.16
C SER A 48 7.38 13.93 0.92
N TYR A 49 6.19 13.36 1.03
CA TYR A 49 5.16 13.97 1.88
C TYR A 49 5.55 13.86 3.34
N ALA A 50 5.33 14.94 4.09
CA ALA A 50 5.52 14.90 5.53
C ALA A 50 4.53 13.90 6.16
N PRO A 51 4.90 13.25 7.29
CA PRO A 51 4.01 12.28 7.93
C PRO A 51 2.60 12.82 8.22
N LEU A 52 2.51 14.10 8.62
CA LEU A 52 1.20 14.72 8.87
C LEU A 52 0.36 14.83 7.60
N GLN A 53 1.00 15.09 6.47
CA GLN A 53 0.30 15.16 5.19
C GLN A 53 -0.23 13.79 4.79
N LEU A 54 0.56 12.75 4.99
CA LEU A 54 0.13 11.38 4.71
C LEU A 54 -1.06 11.00 5.58
N SER A 55 -1.00 11.32 6.87
CA SER A 55 -2.10 11.02 7.79
C SER A 55 -3.36 11.79 7.42
N ARG A 56 -3.21 13.04 6.96
CA ARG A 56 -4.35 13.85 6.53
C ARG A 56 -5.05 13.22 5.33
N ILE A 57 -4.27 12.80 4.35
CA ILE A 57 -4.83 12.15 3.15
C ILE A 57 -5.58 10.88 3.55
N LYS A 58 -4.98 10.08 4.41
CA LYS A 58 -5.61 8.86 4.92
C LYS A 58 -6.96 9.17 5.58
N LEU A 59 -6.98 10.17 6.47
CA LEU A 59 -8.19 10.53 7.20
C LEU A 59 -9.27 11.08 6.27
N GLU A 60 -8.92 11.84 5.24
CA GLU A 60 -9.88 12.32 4.25
C GLU A 60 -10.63 11.14 3.61
N TYR A 61 -9.89 10.13 3.18
CA TYR A 61 -10.49 8.97 2.52
C TYR A 61 -11.27 8.12 3.51
N MET A 62 -10.78 7.96 4.73
CA MET A 62 -11.51 7.22 5.77
C MET A 62 -12.82 7.88 6.14
N ARG A 63 -12.83 9.23 6.19
CA ARG A 63 -14.03 9.99 6.49
C ARG A 63 -15.11 9.82 5.41
N ASP A 64 -14.68 9.85 4.15
CA ASP A 64 -15.61 9.88 3.03
C ASP A 64 -16.02 8.49 2.53
N PHE A 65 -15.26 7.47 2.86
CA PHE A 65 -15.50 6.10 2.38
C PHE A 65 -15.42 5.10 3.51
N ASN A 66 -16.30 4.11 3.49
CA ASN A 66 -16.38 3.10 4.54
C ASN A 66 -15.47 1.91 4.22
N TYR A 67 -14.17 2.17 4.14
CA TYR A 67 -13.16 1.15 3.90
C TYR A 67 -12.00 1.35 4.86
N ASP A 68 -11.23 0.30 5.06
CA ASP A 68 -9.99 0.39 5.80
C ASP A 68 -8.92 0.92 4.84
N ILE A 69 -8.54 2.17 5.03
CA ILE A 69 -7.62 2.88 4.14
C ILE A 69 -6.22 2.88 4.74
N GLU A 70 -5.25 2.47 3.93
CA GLU A 70 -3.84 2.56 4.28
C GLU A 70 -3.08 3.32 3.21
N ILE A 71 -2.04 4.04 3.60
CA ILE A 71 -1.15 4.72 2.67
C ILE A 71 0.10 3.85 2.50
N PHE A 72 0.41 3.47 1.27
CA PHE A 72 1.51 2.56 0.97
C PHE A 72 2.82 3.05 1.61
N GLN A 73 3.12 4.34 1.49
CA GLN A 73 4.35 4.93 1.99
C GLN A 73 4.45 4.94 3.52
N GLN A 74 3.34 4.70 4.22
CA GLN A 74 3.33 4.61 5.68
C GLN A 74 3.38 3.18 6.20
N LEU A 75 3.20 2.20 5.34
CA LEU A 75 3.16 0.80 5.76
C LEU A 75 4.55 0.28 6.11
N PRO A 76 4.65 -0.61 7.10
CA PRO A 76 5.90 -1.34 7.34
C PRO A 76 6.34 -2.12 6.10
N LEU A 77 7.64 -2.39 5.98
CA LEU A 77 8.20 -3.05 4.80
C LEU A 77 7.54 -4.39 4.49
N TYR A 78 7.26 -5.20 5.50
CA TYR A 78 6.62 -6.50 5.28
C TYR A 78 5.21 -6.37 4.73
N ILE A 79 4.48 -5.36 5.17
CA ILE A 79 3.12 -5.15 4.70
C ILE A 79 3.16 -4.61 3.27
N ARG A 80 4.09 -3.70 2.95
CA ARG A 80 4.27 -3.24 1.57
C ARG A 80 4.56 -4.40 0.63
N ARG A 81 5.42 -5.33 1.08
CA ARG A 81 5.72 -6.52 0.29
C ARG A 81 4.47 -7.34 0.01
N ARG A 82 3.62 -7.52 1.02
CA ARG A 82 2.37 -8.26 0.85
C ARG A 82 1.43 -7.55 -0.11
N VAL A 83 1.32 -6.23 0.00
CA VAL A 83 0.48 -5.44 -0.91
C VAL A 83 0.93 -5.62 -2.35
N LEU A 84 2.24 -5.52 -2.60
CA LEU A 84 2.77 -5.66 -3.97
C LEU A 84 2.63 -7.08 -4.50
N LYS A 85 2.75 -8.08 -3.64
CA LYS A 85 2.70 -9.49 -4.05
C LYS A 85 1.28 -9.99 -4.22
N GLU A 86 0.39 -9.63 -3.30
CA GLU A 86 -0.95 -10.21 -3.22
C GLU A 86 -2.06 -9.24 -3.63
N GLY A 87 -1.76 -7.96 -3.69
CA GLY A 87 -2.78 -6.95 -3.98
C GLY A 87 -3.22 -6.95 -5.43
N ARG A 88 -4.40 -6.38 -5.65
CA ARG A 88 -4.94 -6.17 -6.99
C ARG A 88 -4.98 -4.68 -7.27
N VAL A 89 -4.32 -4.25 -8.33
CA VAL A 89 -4.35 -2.86 -8.75
C VAL A 89 -5.72 -2.57 -9.37
N LEU A 90 -6.48 -1.70 -8.71
CA LEU A 90 -7.79 -1.29 -9.21
C LEU A 90 -7.69 -0.06 -10.11
N TYR A 91 -6.68 0.76 -9.87
CA TYR A 91 -6.46 1.98 -10.63
C TYR A 91 -4.99 2.37 -10.55
N ALA A 92 -4.44 2.81 -11.66
CA ALA A 92 -3.09 3.38 -11.72
C ALA A 92 -3.12 4.55 -12.68
N ALA A 93 -2.75 5.74 -12.18
CA ALA A 93 -2.69 6.94 -13.01
C ALA A 93 -1.56 6.87 -14.02
N ASN A 94 -0.47 6.19 -13.67
CA ASN A 94 0.69 6.03 -14.52
C ASN A 94 1.34 4.68 -14.17
N THR A 95 1.21 3.73 -15.06
CA THR A 95 1.70 2.37 -14.84
C THR A 95 3.21 2.33 -14.71
N GLU A 96 3.93 3.10 -15.53
CA GLU A 96 5.39 3.13 -15.47
C GLU A 96 5.88 3.67 -14.13
N LEU A 97 5.23 4.73 -13.64
CA LEU A 97 5.60 5.31 -12.36
C LEU A 97 5.28 4.35 -11.23
N LEU A 98 4.19 3.60 -11.34
CA LEU A 98 3.87 2.58 -10.33
C LEU A 98 4.93 1.49 -10.31
N TYR A 99 5.42 1.06 -11.48
CA TYR A 99 6.51 0.09 -11.55
C TYR A 99 7.79 0.65 -10.91
N GLU A 100 8.08 1.92 -11.13
CA GLU A 100 9.25 2.54 -10.49
C GLU A 100 9.15 2.50 -8.97
N VAL A 101 7.97 2.79 -8.43
CA VAL A 101 7.73 2.71 -6.98
C VAL A 101 7.94 1.28 -6.50
N ALA A 102 7.39 0.31 -7.23
CA ALA A 102 7.53 -1.09 -6.87
C ALA A 102 8.98 -1.56 -6.91
N PHE A 103 9.72 -1.20 -7.96
CA PHE A 103 11.13 -1.58 -8.07
C PHE A 103 11.99 -0.92 -7.00
N ALA A 104 11.72 0.34 -6.68
CA ALA A 104 12.43 1.03 -5.60
C ALA A 104 12.20 0.31 -4.27
N PHE A 105 10.97 -0.13 -4.02
CA PHE A 105 10.66 -0.91 -2.83
C PHE A 105 11.38 -2.25 -2.83
N ILE A 106 11.38 -2.96 -3.95
CA ILE A 106 12.02 -4.27 -4.05
C ILE A 106 13.51 -4.17 -3.71
N ARG A 107 14.19 -3.14 -4.21
CA ARG A 107 15.60 -2.91 -3.88
C ARG A 107 15.80 -2.60 -2.41
N GLU A 108 14.95 -1.75 -1.84
CA GLU A 108 15.01 -1.42 -0.43
C GLU A 108 14.79 -2.65 0.44
N PHE A 109 13.81 -3.47 0.10
CA PHE A 109 13.50 -4.69 0.84
C PHE A 109 14.62 -5.71 0.75
N ALA A 110 15.23 -5.87 -0.42
CA ALA A 110 16.36 -6.79 -0.59
C ALA A 110 17.55 -6.36 0.27
N HIS A 111 17.82 -5.07 0.34
CA HIS A 111 18.87 -4.52 1.20
C HIS A 111 18.57 -4.79 2.68
N TYR A 112 17.34 -4.54 3.09
CA TYR A 112 16.89 -4.81 4.45
C TYR A 112 17.04 -6.28 4.81
N GLU A 113 16.63 -7.19 3.92
CA GLU A 113 16.75 -8.62 4.15
C GLU A 113 18.21 -9.04 4.32
N HIS A 114 19.09 -8.47 3.51
CA HIS A 114 20.51 -8.77 3.57
C HIS A 114 21.09 -8.38 4.94
N ILE A 115 20.79 -7.17 5.40
CA ILE A 115 21.24 -6.69 6.71
C ILE A 115 20.70 -7.57 7.83
N TYR A 116 19.41 -7.92 7.74
CA TYR A 116 18.77 -8.74 8.75
C TYR A 116 19.39 -10.13 8.83
N ARG A 117 19.73 -10.73 7.69
CA ARG A 117 20.41 -12.01 7.67
C ARG A 117 21.80 -11.94 8.30
N GLU A 118 22.55 -10.89 7.98
CA GLU A 118 23.85 -10.70 8.61
C GLU A 118 23.73 -10.58 10.12
N TYR A 119 22.74 -9.85 10.57
CA TYR A 119 22.47 -9.71 11.99
C TYR A 119 22.18 -11.07 12.64
N LEU A 120 21.34 -11.88 12.01
CA LEU A 120 21.01 -13.20 12.53
C LEU A 120 22.23 -14.11 12.58
N GLU A 121 23.08 -14.06 11.57
CA GLU A 121 24.33 -14.83 11.57
C GLU A 121 25.25 -14.42 12.70
N GLU A 122 25.38 -13.12 12.95
CA GLU A 122 26.17 -12.62 14.07
C GLU A 122 25.64 -13.11 15.40
N VAL A 123 24.32 -13.05 15.60
CA VAL A 123 23.70 -13.54 16.83
C VAL A 123 23.96 -15.03 17.01
N ASN A 124 23.86 -15.81 15.95
CA ASN A 124 24.08 -17.25 16.02
C ASN A 124 25.54 -17.61 16.28
N ARG A 125 26.48 -16.79 15.82
CA ARG A 125 27.90 -17.02 16.05
C ARG A 125 28.36 -16.54 17.42
N GLY A 126 27.89 -15.37 17.81
CA GLY A 126 28.38 -14.70 18.98
C GLY A 126 27.77 -15.15 20.28
N GLY A 127 26.76 -15.96 20.19
CA GLY A 127 26.06 -16.41 21.38
C GLY A 127 25.22 -15.31 21.96
#